data_70ae88479f1f55b6725f00c54fbf780f
#
_entry.id   70ae88479f1f55b6725f00c54fbf780f
#
_cell.length_a   1.000
_cell.length_b   1.000
_cell.length_c   1.000
_cell.angle_alpha   90.00
_cell.angle_beta   90.00
_cell.angle_gamma   90.00
#
_symmetry.space_group_name_H-M   'P 1'
#
loop_
_entity.id
_entity.type
_entity.pdbx_description
1 polymer ?
#
loop_
_entity_poly.entity_id
_entity_poly.type
_entity_poly.pdbx_seq_one_letter_code
_entity_poly.pdbx_strand_id
1 'polypeptide(L)'
;MKIIKYFFEFVSIISLFCIFKIIGLKNASNLGSILGRFIGPLFRSKKITKQNIKVGLGNLDEKKEKEIINGMWSNIGRTFAEYIFLKDFKFNKTNFDHIKINGTNYLNEIKTTNKPVVFFSCHLANFELMAMELDKFSIKCAAIYRPLNNIFLNPLMEYLRMKYICPNQIPKGRAGVRDVIKKVKDGYSIALMVDQRVGQGPKIPFFNEPAHTTTIPAQLALKYNCKLVPIFLERKGDVNFEMTVHEPYEIQKTENVEEDTKNITLKINQIIEKMIIKNPTQWLWSHNRWKK
;
A
#
# COMPACT_ATOMS: atom_id res chain seq x y z
N MET A 1 13.68 -10.91 -26.34
CA MET A 1 12.30 -10.37 -26.35
C MET A 1 11.92 -9.59 -25.09
N LYS A 2 12.12 -10.08 -23.84
CA LYS A 2 11.71 -9.33 -22.62
C LYS A 2 12.42 -7.99 -22.44
N ILE A 3 13.72 -7.90 -22.70
CA ILE A 3 14.50 -6.64 -22.54
C ILE A 3 13.98 -5.55 -23.47
N ILE A 4 13.76 -5.89 -24.75
CA ILE A 4 13.23 -4.96 -25.76
C ILE A 4 11.86 -4.44 -25.33
N LYS A 5 10.97 -5.34 -24.87
CA LYS A 5 9.66 -4.96 -24.33
C LYS A 5 9.80 -3.98 -23.15
N TYR A 6 10.69 -4.29 -22.19
CA TYR A 6 10.93 -3.43 -21.02
C TYR A 6 11.49 -2.06 -21.41
N PHE A 7 12.32 -1.99 -22.43
CA PHE A 7 12.82 -0.72 -22.96
C PHE A 7 11.67 0.15 -23.54
N PHE A 8 10.81 -0.42 -24.38
CA PHE A 8 9.67 0.32 -24.93
C PHE A 8 8.66 0.73 -23.85
N GLU A 9 8.39 -0.15 -22.87
CA GLU A 9 7.57 0.21 -21.69
C GLU A 9 8.19 1.39 -20.93
N PHE A 10 9.49 1.37 -20.70
CA PHE A 10 10.22 2.45 -20.03
C PHE A 10 10.11 3.76 -20.78
N VAL A 11 10.41 3.78 -22.09
CA VAL A 11 10.31 4.99 -22.92
C VAL A 11 8.88 5.54 -22.90
N SER A 12 7.88 4.69 -23.06
CA SER A 12 6.45 5.10 -23.03
C SER A 12 6.07 5.72 -21.68
N ILE A 13 6.50 5.12 -20.57
CA ILE A 13 6.22 5.62 -19.22
C ILE A 13 6.92 6.95 -18.97
N ILE A 14 8.18 7.10 -19.37
CA ILE A 14 8.93 8.37 -19.23
C ILE A 14 8.28 9.48 -20.06
N SER A 15 7.91 9.20 -21.31
CA SER A 15 7.20 10.16 -22.16
C SER A 15 5.89 10.62 -21.51
N LEU A 16 5.14 9.68 -20.94
CA LEU A 16 3.90 9.99 -20.22
C LEU A 16 4.16 10.81 -18.95
N PHE A 17 5.21 10.50 -18.19
CA PHE A 17 5.63 11.29 -17.03
C PHE A 17 6.03 12.73 -17.40
N CYS A 18 6.69 12.93 -18.56
CA CYS A 18 6.98 14.27 -19.06
C CYS A 18 5.69 15.04 -19.36
N ILE A 19 4.71 14.41 -20.03
CA ILE A 19 3.40 15.03 -20.28
C ILE A 19 2.72 15.39 -18.96
N PHE A 20 2.66 14.46 -18.01
CA PHE A 20 2.07 14.70 -16.70
C PHE A 20 2.73 15.88 -15.98
N LYS A 21 4.06 15.97 -16.03
CA LYS A 21 4.78 17.09 -15.39
C LYS A 21 4.45 18.43 -15.98
N ILE A 22 4.23 18.51 -17.31
CA ILE A 22 3.86 19.73 -18.01
C ILE A 22 2.45 20.20 -17.62
N ILE A 23 1.47 19.29 -17.55
CA ILE A 23 0.06 19.65 -17.28
C ILE A 23 -0.24 19.86 -15.80
N GLY A 24 0.70 19.55 -14.89
CA GLY A 24 0.58 19.74 -13.46
C GLY A 24 -0.22 18.65 -12.73
N LEU A 25 -0.08 18.60 -11.41
CA LEU A 25 -0.54 17.51 -10.55
C LEU A 25 -2.03 17.15 -10.73
N LYS A 26 -2.93 18.13 -10.64
CA LYS A 26 -4.38 17.89 -10.70
C LYS A 26 -4.80 17.36 -12.07
N ASN A 27 -4.33 17.99 -13.15
CA ASN A 27 -4.66 17.56 -14.52
C ASN A 27 -4.03 16.20 -14.84
N ALA A 28 -2.80 15.95 -14.39
CA ALA A 28 -2.13 14.67 -14.54
C ALA A 28 -2.89 13.54 -13.82
N SER A 29 -3.32 13.77 -12.58
CA SER A 29 -4.14 12.81 -11.84
C SER A 29 -5.47 12.52 -12.56
N ASN A 30 -6.14 13.55 -13.10
CA ASN A 30 -7.37 13.38 -13.87
C ASN A 30 -7.14 12.62 -15.19
N LEU A 31 -6.09 12.97 -15.93
CA LEU A 31 -5.72 12.22 -17.14
C LEU A 31 -5.35 10.77 -16.80
N GLY A 32 -4.59 10.56 -15.70
CA GLY A 32 -4.29 9.24 -15.16
C GLY A 32 -5.55 8.43 -14.86
N SER A 33 -6.56 9.06 -14.24
CA SER A 33 -7.88 8.44 -14.01
C SER A 33 -8.54 7.96 -15.31
N ILE A 34 -8.53 8.79 -16.34
CA ILE A 34 -9.10 8.45 -17.64
C ILE A 34 -8.33 7.27 -18.26
N LEU A 35 -7.02 7.38 -18.37
CA LEU A 35 -6.16 6.33 -18.91
C LEU A 35 -6.31 5.02 -18.13
N GLY A 36 -6.35 5.08 -16.80
CA GLY A 36 -6.55 3.93 -15.94
C GLY A 36 -7.83 3.16 -16.27
N ARG A 37 -8.96 3.85 -16.44
CA ARG A 37 -10.26 3.25 -16.77
C ARG A 37 -10.28 2.60 -18.16
N PHE A 38 -9.60 3.17 -19.16
CA PHE A 38 -9.60 2.64 -20.51
C PHE A 38 -8.53 1.56 -20.72
N ILE A 39 -7.32 1.77 -20.21
CA ILE A 39 -6.16 0.92 -20.48
C ILE A 39 -6.03 -0.19 -19.42
N GLY A 40 -6.33 0.10 -18.16
CA GLY A 40 -6.17 -0.83 -17.04
C GLY A 40 -6.83 -2.20 -17.24
N PRO A 41 -8.10 -2.27 -17.71
CA PRO A 41 -8.77 -3.54 -17.97
C PRO A 41 -8.08 -4.43 -19.01
N LEU A 42 -7.21 -3.89 -19.86
CA LEU A 42 -6.47 -4.67 -20.87
C LEU A 42 -5.31 -5.48 -20.27
N PHE A 43 -4.79 -5.05 -19.12
CA PHE A 43 -3.64 -5.68 -18.46
C PHE A 43 -4.01 -6.71 -17.38
N ARG A 44 -5.28 -6.81 -17.02
CA ARG A 44 -5.73 -7.68 -15.93
C ARG A 44 -7.02 -8.43 -16.29
N SER A 45 -7.16 -9.61 -15.74
CA SER A 45 -8.34 -10.45 -15.97
C SER A 45 -9.59 -9.83 -15.35
N LYS A 46 -10.57 -9.48 -16.21
CA LYS A 46 -11.91 -9.05 -15.78
C LYS A 46 -12.58 -10.09 -14.89
N LYS A 47 -12.43 -11.39 -15.23
CA LYS A 47 -12.98 -12.52 -14.47
C LYS A 47 -12.45 -12.53 -13.04
N ILE A 48 -11.14 -12.36 -12.84
CA ILE A 48 -10.52 -12.32 -11.50
C ILE A 48 -11.04 -11.11 -10.72
N THR A 49 -11.11 -9.94 -11.34
CA THR A 49 -11.60 -8.73 -10.68
C THR A 49 -13.03 -8.91 -10.18
N LYS A 50 -13.95 -9.42 -11.03
CA LYS A 50 -15.33 -9.68 -10.63
C LYS A 50 -15.45 -10.75 -9.53
N GLN A 51 -14.66 -11.83 -9.65
CA GLN A 51 -14.63 -12.85 -8.61
C GLN A 51 -14.15 -12.31 -7.26
N ASN A 52 -13.13 -11.48 -7.25
CA ASN A 52 -12.62 -10.85 -6.03
C ASN A 52 -13.65 -9.91 -5.40
N ILE A 53 -14.36 -9.12 -6.21
CA ILE A 53 -15.45 -8.24 -5.74
C ILE A 53 -16.57 -9.11 -5.12
N LYS A 54 -16.95 -10.20 -5.78
CA LYS A 54 -17.96 -11.12 -5.25
C LYS A 54 -17.55 -11.75 -3.92
N VAL A 55 -16.29 -12.11 -3.76
CA VAL A 55 -15.76 -12.64 -2.49
C VAL A 55 -15.82 -11.58 -1.39
N GLY A 56 -15.38 -10.35 -1.67
CA GLY A 56 -15.28 -9.31 -0.65
C GLY A 56 -16.61 -8.60 -0.34
N LEU A 57 -17.48 -8.45 -1.33
CA LEU A 57 -18.68 -7.60 -1.21
C LEU A 57 -19.98 -8.34 -1.51
N GLY A 58 -19.91 -9.65 -1.79
CA GLY A 58 -21.09 -10.44 -2.15
C GLY A 58 -21.58 -10.19 -3.58
N ASN A 59 -22.84 -10.58 -3.83
CA ASN A 59 -23.48 -10.33 -5.11
C ASN A 59 -23.98 -8.88 -5.17
N LEU A 60 -23.36 -8.11 -6.04
CA LEU A 60 -23.76 -6.72 -6.31
C LEU A 60 -24.60 -6.67 -7.60
N ASP A 61 -25.42 -5.63 -7.73
CA ASP A 61 -26.02 -5.29 -9.02
C ASP A 61 -24.94 -4.84 -10.02
N GLU A 62 -25.25 -4.95 -11.31
CA GLU A 62 -24.31 -4.66 -12.39
C GLU A 62 -23.79 -3.20 -12.35
N LYS A 63 -24.64 -2.26 -11.98
CA LYS A 63 -24.30 -0.83 -11.89
C LYS A 63 -23.24 -0.60 -10.80
N LYS A 64 -23.43 -1.18 -9.63
CA LYS A 64 -22.52 -1.03 -8.49
C LYS A 64 -21.21 -1.78 -8.71
N GLU A 65 -21.27 -2.99 -9.30
CA GLU A 65 -20.06 -3.73 -9.70
C GLU A 65 -19.22 -2.89 -10.69
N LYS A 66 -19.85 -2.31 -11.70
CA LYS A 66 -19.19 -1.45 -12.70
C LYS A 66 -18.63 -0.18 -12.08
N GLU A 67 -19.34 0.43 -11.14
CA GLU A 67 -18.85 1.60 -10.37
C GLU A 67 -17.56 1.27 -9.63
N ILE A 68 -17.51 0.16 -8.90
CA ILE A 68 -16.32 -0.28 -8.15
C ILE A 68 -15.15 -0.55 -9.09
N ILE A 69 -15.39 -1.27 -10.19
CA ILE A 69 -14.34 -1.56 -11.18
C ILE A 69 -13.77 -0.28 -11.79
N ASN A 70 -14.63 0.65 -12.18
CA ASN A 70 -14.24 1.93 -12.76
C ASN A 70 -13.50 2.80 -11.75
N GLY A 71 -13.96 2.84 -10.49
CA GLY A 71 -13.31 3.55 -9.40
C GLY A 71 -11.93 3.00 -9.10
N MET A 72 -11.78 1.68 -9.02
CA MET A 72 -10.48 1.02 -8.85
C MET A 72 -9.50 1.42 -9.96
N TRP A 73 -9.89 1.32 -11.22
CA TRP A 73 -9.01 1.66 -12.35
C TRP A 73 -8.69 3.15 -12.38
N SER A 74 -9.68 3.99 -12.07
CA SER A 74 -9.47 5.44 -11.88
C SER A 74 -8.39 5.69 -10.82
N ASN A 75 -8.51 5.08 -9.66
CA ASN A 75 -7.57 5.27 -8.55
C ASN A 75 -6.15 4.78 -8.91
N ILE A 76 -6.02 3.62 -9.56
CA ILE A 76 -4.73 3.09 -10.01
C ILE A 76 -4.06 4.07 -10.99
N GLY A 77 -4.82 4.56 -11.98
CA GLY A 77 -4.31 5.51 -12.95
C GLY A 77 -3.91 6.85 -12.35
N ARG A 78 -4.70 7.37 -11.39
CA ARG A 78 -4.34 8.56 -10.60
C ARG A 78 -3.03 8.35 -9.84
N THR A 79 -2.93 7.28 -9.08
CA THR A 79 -1.73 6.94 -8.29
C THR A 79 -0.49 6.84 -9.18
N PHE A 80 -0.62 6.25 -10.37
CA PHE A 80 0.46 6.19 -11.34
C PHE A 80 0.89 7.58 -11.82
N ALA A 81 -0.05 8.44 -12.18
CA ALA A 81 0.24 9.80 -12.64
C ALA A 81 0.84 10.68 -11.52
N GLU A 82 0.39 10.49 -10.29
CA GLU A 82 0.86 11.22 -9.11
C GLU A 82 2.31 10.87 -8.73
N TYR A 83 2.84 9.76 -9.23
CA TYR A 83 4.18 9.31 -8.87
C TYR A 83 5.29 10.31 -9.24
N ILE A 84 5.15 11.03 -10.36
CA ILE A 84 6.12 12.06 -10.77
C ILE A 84 6.05 13.34 -9.90
N PHE A 85 5.00 13.45 -9.07
CA PHE A 85 4.76 14.58 -8.17
C PHE A 85 5.04 14.24 -6.69
N LEU A 86 5.67 13.10 -6.37
CA LEU A 86 6.03 12.74 -5.00
C LEU A 86 6.81 13.83 -4.27
N LYS A 87 7.67 14.58 -5.00
CA LYS A 87 8.37 15.75 -4.47
C LYS A 87 7.41 16.85 -3.99
N ASP A 88 6.33 17.07 -4.74
CA ASP A 88 5.38 18.14 -4.47
C ASP A 88 4.53 17.77 -3.24
N PHE A 89 4.14 16.50 -3.08
CA PHE A 89 3.51 15.97 -1.86
C PHE A 89 4.44 16.03 -0.64
N LYS A 90 5.73 15.69 -0.82
CA LYS A 90 6.70 15.65 0.26
C LYS A 90 6.95 17.03 0.88
N PHE A 91 7.05 18.07 0.05
CA PHE A 91 7.46 19.40 0.47
C PHE A 91 6.32 20.43 0.46
N ASN A 92 5.06 19.99 0.30
CA ASN A 92 3.88 20.86 0.27
C ASN A 92 4.10 22.11 -0.60
N LYS A 93 4.63 21.89 -1.83
CA LYS A 93 4.97 23.00 -2.73
C LYS A 93 3.76 23.73 -3.30
N THR A 94 2.57 23.23 -3.05
CA THR A 94 1.30 23.90 -3.30
C THR A 94 0.83 24.52 -1.99
N ASN A 95 0.12 25.65 -2.06
CA ASN A 95 -0.41 26.35 -0.88
C ASN A 95 -1.48 25.55 -0.10
N PHE A 96 -1.60 24.24 -0.34
CA PHE A 96 -2.58 23.35 0.26
C PHE A 96 -1.90 22.09 0.80
N ASP A 97 -2.25 21.73 2.02
CA ASP A 97 -1.96 20.41 2.56
C ASP A 97 -2.82 19.37 1.85
N HIS A 98 -2.21 18.65 0.91
CA HIS A 98 -2.89 17.57 0.19
C HIS A 98 -3.30 16.40 1.08
N ILE A 99 -2.72 16.29 2.27
CA ILE A 99 -2.91 15.14 3.16
C ILE A 99 -3.27 15.63 4.55
N LYS A 100 -4.54 15.44 4.92
CA LYS A 100 -4.99 15.64 6.29
C LYS A 100 -4.69 14.40 7.12
N ILE A 101 -4.10 14.56 8.31
CA ILE A 101 -3.76 13.44 9.19
C ILE A 101 -4.61 13.49 10.45
N ASN A 102 -5.32 12.40 10.72
CA ASN A 102 -6.01 12.15 11.98
C ASN A 102 -5.18 11.14 12.82
N GLY A 103 -5.23 11.27 14.15
CA GLY A 103 -4.47 10.40 15.06
C GLY A 103 -3.00 10.79 15.19
N THR A 104 -2.67 12.07 15.02
CA THR A 104 -1.31 12.63 15.20
C THR A 104 -0.79 12.44 16.62
N ASN A 105 -1.67 12.37 17.64
CA ASN A 105 -1.33 12.03 19.00
C ASN A 105 -0.59 10.68 19.10
N TYR A 106 -1.04 9.67 18.38
CA TYR A 106 -0.40 8.35 18.34
C TYR A 106 0.98 8.41 17.68
N LEU A 107 1.15 9.20 16.61
CA LEU A 107 2.46 9.40 15.99
C LEU A 107 3.43 10.11 16.95
N ASN A 108 2.95 11.11 17.69
CA ASN A 108 3.74 11.80 18.69
C ASN A 108 4.15 10.88 19.85
N GLU A 109 3.25 10.02 20.34
CA GLU A 109 3.56 9.00 21.33
C GLU A 109 4.64 8.04 20.85
N ILE A 110 4.48 7.48 19.63
CA ILE A 110 5.46 6.58 19.02
C ILE A 110 6.83 7.26 18.89
N LYS A 111 6.85 8.52 18.45
CA LYS A 111 8.08 9.30 18.32
C LYS A 111 8.76 9.53 19.67
N THR A 112 8.00 9.89 20.71
CA THR A 112 8.51 10.16 22.05
C THR A 112 9.04 8.91 22.73
N THR A 113 8.31 7.80 22.63
CA THR A 113 8.74 6.52 23.22
C THR A 113 9.93 5.90 22.50
N ASN A 114 10.15 6.26 21.24
CA ASN A 114 11.19 5.72 20.36
C ASN A 114 11.24 4.17 20.32
N LYS A 115 10.11 3.52 20.63
CA LYS A 115 9.96 2.06 20.53
C LYS A 115 9.50 1.70 19.11
N PRO A 116 10.12 0.70 18.46
CA PRO A 116 9.68 0.29 17.13
C PRO A 116 8.26 -0.27 17.16
N VAL A 117 7.48 0.10 16.17
CA VAL A 117 6.12 -0.40 15.94
C VAL A 117 6.01 -0.98 14.52
N VAL A 118 4.95 -1.71 14.25
CA VAL A 118 4.64 -2.20 12.91
C VAL A 118 3.41 -1.45 12.38
N PHE A 119 3.64 -0.54 11.45
CA PHE A 119 2.59 0.12 10.69
C PHE A 119 2.11 -0.79 9.57
N PHE A 120 0.82 -1.03 9.49
CA PHE A 120 0.26 -1.83 8.42
C PHE A 120 -0.94 -1.17 7.77
N SER A 121 -1.10 -1.41 6.48
CA SER A 121 -2.17 -0.88 5.64
C SER A 121 -2.45 -1.83 4.46
N CYS A 122 -3.23 -1.35 3.50
CA CYS A 122 -3.51 -2.03 2.24
C CYS A 122 -3.34 -1.08 1.04
N HIS A 123 -3.37 -1.65 -0.17
CA HIS A 123 -3.23 -0.88 -1.41
C HIS A 123 -4.51 -0.09 -1.73
N LEU A 124 -4.83 0.88 -0.85
CA LEU A 124 -5.91 1.85 -1.00
C LEU A 124 -5.38 3.21 -1.41
N ALA A 125 -6.16 3.95 -2.16
CA ALA A 125 -5.84 5.31 -2.60
C ALA A 125 -4.43 5.41 -3.21
N ASN A 126 -3.64 6.42 -2.83
CA ASN A 126 -2.21 6.48 -3.13
C ASN A 126 -1.40 6.01 -1.90
N PHE A 127 -1.38 4.72 -1.69
CA PHE A 127 -0.76 4.06 -0.53
C PHE A 127 0.73 4.39 -0.31
N GLU A 128 1.43 4.89 -1.32
CA GLU A 128 2.84 5.33 -1.19
C GLU A 128 2.97 6.52 -0.21
N LEU A 129 1.94 7.35 -0.09
CA LEU A 129 1.94 8.53 0.77
C LEU A 129 1.96 8.16 2.26
N MET A 130 1.54 6.95 2.66
CA MET A 130 1.60 6.51 4.05
C MET A 130 3.03 6.60 4.62
N ALA A 131 3.99 5.96 3.97
CA ALA A 131 5.37 5.95 4.44
C ALA A 131 6.03 7.34 4.30
N MET A 132 5.59 8.15 3.34
CA MET A 132 6.01 9.55 3.19
C MET A 132 5.61 10.37 4.41
N GLU A 133 4.36 10.27 4.86
CA GLU A 133 3.90 11.02 6.02
C GLU A 133 4.59 10.58 7.31
N LEU A 134 4.83 9.27 7.49
CA LEU A 134 5.63 8.79 8.63
C LEU A 134 7.03 9.42 8.64
N ASP A 135 7.69 9.54 7.48
CA ASP A 135 8.99 10.19 7.36
C ASP A 135 8.91 11.70 7.63
N LYS A 136 7.87 12.40 7.16
CA LYS A 136 7.61 13.83 7.47
C LYS A 136 7.45 14.08 8.98
N PHE A 137 6.81 13.14 9.69
CA PHE A 137 6.70 13.16 11.15
C PHE A 137 8.02 12.80 11.87
N SER A 138 9.09 12.51 11.12
CA SER A 138 10.38 12.05 11.66
C SER A 138 10.27 10.75 12.44
N ILE A 139 9.33 9.88 12.08
CA ILE A 139 9.27 8.51 12.59
C ILE A 139 10.42 7.71 11.97
N LYS A 140 11.25 7.11 12.82
CA LYS A 140 12.32 6.22 12.38
C LYS A 140 11.71 4.95 11.77
N CYS A 141 11.50 4.95 10.46
CA CYS A 141 10.74 3.93 9.74
C CYS A 141 11.51 3.32 8.58
N ALA A 142 11.25 2.04 8.28
CA ALA A 142 11.68 1.35 7.08
C ALA A 142 10.45 0.73 6.38
N ALA A 143 10.33 0.95 5.07
CA ALA A 143 9.18 0.52 4.28
C ALA A 143 9.51 -0.72 3.43
N ILE A 144 8.64 -1.74 3.49
CA ILE A 144 8.80 -2.94 2.67
C ILE A 144 8.13 -2.70 1.32
N TYR A 145 8.88 -2.93 0.23
CA TYR A 145 8.39 -2.75 -1.12
C TYR A 145 8.70 -3.96 -2.02
N ARG A 146 8.03 -4.04 -3.15
CA ARG A 146 8.34 -5.00 -4.20
C ARG A 146 9.06 -4.29 -5.35
N PRO A 147 10.29 -4.70 -5.72
CA PRO A 147 10.97 -4.21 -6.91
C PRO A 147 10.14 -4.46 -8.18
N LEU A 148 10.21 -3.55 -9.13
CA LEU A 148 9.55 -3.71 -10.42
C LEU A 148 10.29 -4.74 -11.28
N ASN A 149 9.55 -5.48 -12.10
CA ASN A 149 10.15 -6.43 -13.03
C ASN A 149 10.89 -5.74 -14.19
N ASN A 150 10.53 -4.50 -14.52
CA ASN A 150 11.16 -3.73 -15.59
C ASN A 150 12.49 -3.15 -15.09
N ILE A 151 13.60 -3.66 -15.61
CA ILE A 151 14.96 -3.33 -15.18
C ILE A 151 15.36 -1.88 -15.45
N PHE A 152 14.74 -1.22 -16.44
CA PHE A 152 15.01 0.19 -16.75
C PHE A 152 14.20 1.13 -15.83
N LEU A 153 12.96 0.75 -15.50
CA LEU A 153 12.09 1.58 -14.68
C LEU A 153 12.38 1.43 -13.18
N ASN A 154 12.80 0.23 -12.74
CA ASN A 154 13.01 -0.06 -11.32
C ASN A 154 13.98 0.89 -10.63
N PRO A 155 15.18 1.21 -11.19
CA PRO A 155 16.12 2.14 -10.56
C PRO A 155 15.54 3.54 -10.34
N LEU A 156 14.75 4.04 -11.30
CA LEU A 156 14.07 5.33 -11.17
C LEU A 156 13.04 5.31 -10.05
N MET A 157 12.25 4.24 -9.99
CA MET A 157 11.21 4.11 -8.96
C MET A 157 11.81 3.95 -7.56
N GLU A 158 12.88 3.19 -7.42
CA GLU A 158 13.63 3.08 -6.16
C GLU A 158 14.22 4.42 -5.73
N TYR A 159 14.86 5.14 -6.65
CA TYR A 159 15.38 6.49 -6.38
C TYR A 159 14.28 7.43 -5.88
N LEU A 160 13.12 7.47 -6.54
CA LEU A 160 12.00 8.32 -6.15
C LEU A 160 11.45 7.93 -4.77
N ARG A 161 11.33 6.63 -4.48
CA ARG A 161 10.91 6.12 -3.17
C ARG A 161 11.88 6.50 -2.06
N MET A 162 13.17 6.24 -2.25
CA MET A 162 14.19 6.56 -1.26
C MET A 162 14.26 8.07 -0.99
N LYS A 163 14.11 8.88 -2.03
CA LYS A 163 14.26 10.33 -1.94
C LYS A 163 13.02 11.02 -1.36
N TYR A 164 11.81 10.55 -1.70
CA TYR A 164 10.59 11.29 -1.39
C TYR A 164 9.61 10.53 -0.50
N ILE A 165 9.67 9.21 -0.42
CA ILE A 165 8.73 8.42 0.39
C ILE A 165 9.38 8.07 1.72
N CYS A 166 10.38 7.20 1.72
CA CYS A 166 11.07 6.76 2.92
C CYS A 166 12.51 6.37 2.55
N PRO A 167 13.55 6.93 3.18
CA PRO A 167 14.95 6.63 2.85
C PRO A 167 15.33 5.16 3.02
N ASN A 168 14.67 4.48 3.98
CA ASN A 168 14.94 3.08 4.29
C ASN A 168 13.92 2.18 3.58
N GLN A 169 14.26 1.76 2.37
CA GLN A 169 13.45 0.84 1.56
C GLN A 169 14.00 -0.59 1.69
N ILE A 170 13.13 -1.55 2.01
CA ILE A 170 13.50 -2.97 2.14
C ILE A 170 12.82 -3.76 1.03
N PRO A 171 13.57 -4.37 0.10
CA PRO A 171 12.99 -5.18 -0.96
C PRO A 171 12.38 -6.46 -0.39
N LYS A 172 11.18 -6.83 -0.86
CA LYS A 172 10.51 -8.08 -0.49
C LYS A 172 11.34 -9.29 -0.92
N GLY A 173 11.46 -10.28 -0.05
CA GLY A 173 12.17 -11.54 -0.30
C GLY A 173 12.92 -12.06 0.92
N ARG A 174 13.66 -13.18 0.76
CA ARG A 174 14.41 -13.77 1.87
C ARG A 174 15.47 -12.84 2.44
N ALA A 175 16.19 -12.11 1.59
CA ALA A 175 17.14 -11.10 2.03
C ALA A 175 16.45 -9.98 2.81
N GLY A 176 15.32 -9.47 2.30
CA GLY A 176 14.54 -8.42 2.95
C GLY A 176 14.06 -8.79 4.36
N VAL A 177 13.75 -10.07 4.64
CA VAL A 177 13.39 -10.50 6.00
C VAL A 177 14.54 -10.28 6.98
N ARG A 178 15.79 -10.54 6.58
CA ARG A 178 16.98 -10.27 7.41
C ARG A 178 17.14 -8.78 7.67
N ASP A 179 16.92 -7.96 6.64
CA ASP A 179 17.00 -6.50 6.74
C ASP A 179 15.91 -5.94 7.65
N VAL A 180 14.69 -6.48 7.58
CA VAL A 180 13.59 -6.13 8.51
C VAL A 180 14.02 -6.39 9.96
N ILE A 181 14.54 -7.58 10.25
CA ILE A 181 15.00 -7.95 11.59
C ILE A 181 16.11 -7.01 12.08
N LYS A 182 17.09 -6.72 11.23
CA LYS A 182 18.17 -5.79 11.54
C LYS A 182 17.60 -4.40 11.85
N LYS A 183 16.73 -3.88 10.99
CA LYS A 183 16.11 -2.56 11.18
C LYS A 183 15.31 -2.47 12.49
N VAL A 184 14.52 -3.48 12.84
CA VAL A 184 13.79 -3.49 14.12
C VAL A 184 14.75 -3.45 15.31
N LYS A 185 15.84 -4.24 15.29
CA LYS A 185 16.88 -4.21 16.31
C LYS A 185 17.58 -2.86 16.41
N ASP A 186 17.75 -2.15 15.28
CA ASP A 186 18.32 -0.81 15.20
C ASP A 186 17.29 0.28 15.58
N GLY A 187 16.10 -0.10 16.09
CA GLY A 187 15.05 0.79 16.56
C GLY A 187 14.17 1.40 15.46
N TYR A 188 14.15 0.83 14.26
CA TYR A 188 13.25 1.28 13.20
C TYR A 188 11.88 0.61 13.30
N SER A 189 10.82 1.37 13.18
CA SER A 189 9.49 0.89 12.88
C SER A 189 9.42 0.32 11.46
N ILE A 190 8.52 -0.63 11.21
CA ILE A 190 8.35 -1.24 9.91
C ILE A 190 7.00 -0.83 9.32
N ALA A 191 6.97 -0.34 8.10
CA ALA A 191 5.75 -0.03 7.36
C ALA A 191 5.56 -1.01 6.19
N LEU A 192 4.37 -1.63 6.10
CA LEU A 192 4.08 -2.59 5.03
C LEU A 192 2.61 -2.66 4.66
N MET A 193 2.35 -3.02 3.40
CA MET A 193 1.03 -3.41 2.90
C MET A 193 0.84 -4.91 3.08
N VAL A 194 -0.29 -5.33 3.65
CA VAL A 194 -0.52 -6.73 4.06
C VAL A 194 -1.59 -7.45 3.25
N ASP A 195 -2.25 -6.77 2.34
CA ASP A 195 -3.43 -7.23 1.60
C ASP A 195 -3.15 -8.08 0.36
N GLN A 196 -1.90 -8.18 -0.08
CA GLN A 196 -1.55 -8.98 -1.25
C GLN A 196 -1.17 -10.42 -0.90
N ARG A 197 -1.41 -11.33 -1.86
CA ARG A 197 -1.06 -12.75 -1.74
C ARG A 197 0.45 -12.95 -1.54
N VAL A 198 0.81 -13.79 -0.59
CA VAL A 198 2.18 -14.28 -0.35
C VAL A 198 2.23 -15.77 -0.62
N GLY A 199 2.89 -16.19 -1.70
CA GLY A 199 2.79 -17.54 -2.24
C GLY A 199 3.13 -18.69 -1.27
N GLN A 200 3.91 -18.44 -0.24
CA GLN A 200 4.31 -19.42 0.79
C GLN A 200 3.74 -19.08 2.18
N GLY A 201 2.87 -18.08 2.28
CA GLY A 201 2.20 -17.74 3.54
C GLY A 201 1.12 -18.74 3.91
N PRO A 202 0.76 -18.87 5.20
CA PRO A 202 -0.37 -19.66 5.61
C PRO A 202 -1.67 -19.13 5.00
N LYS A 203 -2.65 -20.03 4.88
CA LYS A 203 -4.01 -19.65 4.46
C LYS A 203 -4.76 -19.13 5.67
N ILE A 204 -4.93 -17.83 5.75
CA ILE A 204 -5.70 -17.14 6.79
C ILE A 204 -6.95 -16.54 6.14
N PRO A 205 -8.13 -16.62 6.75
CA PRO A 205 -9.34 -16.02 6.20
C PRO A 205 -9.16 -14.53 5.87
N PHE A 206 -9.61 -14.14 4.68
CA PHE A 206 -9.71 -12.77 4.22
C PHE A 206 -11.04 -12.64 3.47
N PHE A 207 -11.98 -11.85 3.99
CA PHE A 207 -13.39 -11.89 3.60
C PHE A 207 -13.98 -13.30 3.69
N ASN A 208 -13.72 -13.98 4.80
CA ASN A 208 -14.13 -15.36 5.12
C ASN A 208 -13.59 -16.44 4.16
N GLU A 209 -12.80 -16.08 3.15
CA GLU A 209 -12.21 -17.03 2.20
C GLU A 209 -10.71 -17.24 2.50
N PRO A 210 -10.21 -18.49 2.47
CA PRO A 210 -8.81 -18.77 2.74
C PRO A 210 -7.88 -18.08 1.74
N ALA A 211 -6.95 -17.27 2.23
CA ALA A 211 -6.01 -16.53 1.41
C ALA A 211 -4.58 -16.59 1.97
N HIS A 212 -3.61 -16.88 1.10
CA HIS A 212 -2.21 -16.87 1.48
C HIS A 212 -1.77 -15.49 1.94
N THR A 213 -1.46 -15.35 3.23
CA THR A 213 -1.27 -14.06 3.91
C THR A 213 0.12 -13.96 4.52
N THR A 214 0.67 -12.74 4.55
CA THR A 214 1.93 -12.45 5.24
C THR A 214 1.73 -12.48 6.75
N THR A 215 2.63 -13.14 7.46
CA THR A 215 2.64 -13.18 8.93
C THR A 215 3.72 -12.26 9.53
N ILE A 216 4.43 -11.48 8.69
CA ILE A 216 5.51 -10.60 9.14
C ILE A 216 5.07 -9.67 10.29
N PRO A 217 3.93 -8.97 10.23
CA PRO A 217 3.51 -8.12 11.35
C PRO A 217 3.34 -8.88 12.65
N ALA A 218 2.66 -10.04 12.61
CA ALA A 218 2.45 -10.89 13.79
C ALA A 218 3.77 -11.40 14.37
N GLN A 219 4.67 -11.88 13.51
CA GLN A 219 5.98 -12.38 13.93
C GLN A 219 6.85 -11.28 14.58
N LEU A 220 6.83 -10.05 14.02
CA LEU A 220 7.57 -8.93 14.61
C LEU A 220 6.97 -8.52 15.96
N ALA A 221 5.66 -8.47 16.05
CA ALA A 221 4.96 -8.14 17.27
C ALA A 221 5.24 -9.18 18.38
N LEU A 222 5.15 -10.48 18.07
CA LEU A 222 5.44 -11.55 19.02
C LEU A 222 6.90 -11.59 19.45
N LYS A 223 7.83 -11.46 18.50
CA LYS A 223 9.27 -11.64 18.77
C LYS A 223 9.94 -10.40 19.38
N TYR A 224 9.54 -9.21 18.96
CA TYR A 224 10.20 -7.95 19.34
C TYR A 224 9.30 -7.03 20.18
N ASN A 225 8.14 -7.51 20.58
CA ASN A 225 7.16 -6.75 21.37
C ASN A 225 6.74 -5.41 20.70
N CYS A 226 6.66 -5.42 19.37
CA CYS A 226 6.22 -4.25 18.61
C CYS A 226 4.70 -4.15 18.67
N LYS A 227 4.18 -2.96 19.04
CA LYS A 227 2.76 -2.67 18.87
C LYS A 227 2.40 -2.65 17.38
N LEU A 228 1.17 -3.00 17.06
CA LEU A 228 0.63 -2.98 15.71
C LEU A 228 -0.20 -1.71 15.50
N VAL A 229 0.10 -0.96 14.45
CA VAL A 229 -0.53 0.34 14.18
C VAL A 229 -1.21 0.33 12.81
N PRO A 230 -2.55 0.23 12.77
CA PRO A 230 -3.28 0.33 11.51
C PRO A 230 -3.22 1.77 10.97
N ILE A 231 -2.94 1.91 9.68
CA ILE A 231 -3.07 3.19 8.98
C ILE A 231 -4.06 3.04 7.83
N PHE A 232 -5.02 3.93 7.76
CA PHE A 232 -5.99 3.99 6.70
C PHE A 232 -5.80 5.25 5.87
N LEU A 233 -5.54 5.11 4.58
CA LEU A 233 -5.39 6.21 3.64
C LEU A 233 -6.56 6.21 2.66
N GLU A 234 -7.24 7.35 2.57
CA GLU A 234 -8.39 7.56 1.70
C GLU A 234 -8.14 8.75 0.77
N ARG A 235 -8.52 8.62 -0.51
CA ARG A 235 -8.64 9.77 -1.40
C ARG A 235 -10.01 10.44 -1.17
N LYS A 236 -10.02 11.71 -0.82
CA LYS A 236 -11.24 12.49 -0.55
C LYS A 236 -11.71 13.32 -1.75
N GLY A 237 -10.96 13.30 -2.81
CA GLY A 237 -11.27 13.97 -4.09
C GLY A 237 -9.98 14.39 -4.78
N ASP A 238 -9.97 14.38 -6.11
CA ASP A 238 -8.81 14.74 -6.93
C ASP A 238 -7.47 14.24 -6.33
N VAL A 239 -6.64 15.16 -5.84
CA VAL A 239 -5.31 14.93 -5.27
C VAL A 239 -5.26 15.17 -3.75
N ASN A 240 -6.42 15.17 -3.09
CA ASN A 240 -6.53 15.33 -1.64
C ASN A 240 -6.78 14.00 -0.95
N PHE A 241 -6.14 13.83 0.20
CA PHE A 241 -6.15 12.58 0.94
C PHE A 241 -6.42 12.82 2.42
N GLU A 242 -6.92 11.79 3.08
CA GLU A 242 -7.03 11.74 4.52
C GLU A 242 -6.34 10.47 5.02
N MET A 243 -5.36 10.63 5.88
CA MET A 243 -4.65 9.53 6.54
C MET A 243 -5.14 9.44 7.98
N THR A 244 -5.68 8.29 8.39
CA THR A 244 -6.05 8.02 9.77
C THR A 244 -5.07 7.02 10.36
N VAL A 245 -4.35 7.45 11.38
CA VAL A 245 -3.52 6.58 12.23
C VAL A 245 -4.38 6.13 13.38
N HIS A 246 -4.63 4.83 13.48
CA HIS A 246 -5.41 4.27 14.56
C HIS A 246 -4.55 4.01 15.79
N GLU A 247 -5.21 3.83 16.92
CA GLU A 247 -4.57 3.49 18.17
C GLU A 247 -3.66 2.25 18.03
N PRO A 248 -2.40 2.35 18.50
CA PRO A 248 -1.52 1.20 18.57
C PRO A 248 -2.08 0.16 19.53
N TYR A 249 -2.18 -1.09 19.10
CA TYR A 249 -2.63 -2.15 20.01
C TYR A 249 -1.52 -3.15 20.32
N GLU A 250 -1.53 -3.59 21.58
CA GLU A 250 -0.67 -4.65 22.08
C GLU A 250 -1.30 -6.01 21.76
N ILE A 251 -0.45 -6.98 21.58
CA ILE A 251 -0.87 -8.36 21.36
C ILE A 251 -0.78 -9.13 22.67
N GLN A 252 -1.75 -9.98 22.92
CA GLN A 252 -1.66 -10.99 23.95
C GLN A 252 -0.81 -12.15 23.41
N LYS A 253 0.13 -12.62 24.23
CA LYS A 253 0.98 -13.75 23.92
C LYS A 253 0.56 -14.93 24.78
N THR A 254 0.51 -16.10 24.16
CA THR A 254 0.35 -17.38 24.86
C THR A 254 1.63 -18.22 24.69
N GLU A 255 1.59 -19.45 25.16
CA GLU A 255 2.68 -20.40 24.93
C GLU A 255 2.68 -20.96 23.51
N ASN A 256 1.56 -20.83 22.78
CA ASN A 256 1.41 -21.32 21.41
C ASN A 256 1.66 -20.20 20.38
N VAL A 257 2.92 -19.96 20.04
CA VAL A 257 3.35 -18.92 19.09
C VAL A 257 2.73 -19.10 17.69
N GLU A 258 2.46 -20.34 17.28
CA GLU A 258 1.85 -20.59 15.96
C GLU A 258 0.39 -20.13 15.94
N GLU A 259 -0.37 -20.45 16.98
CA GLU A 259 -1.76 -20.03 17.13
C GLU A 259 -1.87 -18.51 17.29
N ASP A 260 -1.02 -17.91 18.13
CA ASP A 260 -0.93 -16.45 18.28
C ASP A 260 -0.67 -15.78 16.94
N THR A 261 0.28 -16.31 16.14
CA THR A 261 0.58 -15.77 14.80
C THR A 261 -0.63 -15.81 13.88
N LYS A 262 -1.41 -16.90 13.89
CA LYS A 262 -2.64 -17.04 13.10
C LYS A 262 -3.70 -16.03 13.55
N ASN A 263 -3.95 -15.96 14.86
CA ASN A 263 -4.98 -15.10 15.45
C ASN A 263 -4.67 -13.60 15.22
N ILE A 264 -3.43 -13.18 15.41
CA ILE A 264 -2.99 -11.81 15.12
C ILE A 264 -3.14 -11.50 13.64
N THR A 265 -2.73 -12.42 12.76
CA THR A 265 -2.84 -12.22 11.30
C THR A 265 -4.30 -12.15 10.87
N LEU A 266 -5.18 -12.98 11.45
CA LEU A 266 -6.63 -12.91 11.22
C LEU A 266 -7.19 -11.55 11.65
N LYS A 267 -6.81 -11.06 12.82
CA LYS A 267 -7.22 -9.73 13.30
C LYS A 267 -6.77 -8.60 12.35
N ILE A 268 -5.54 -8.68 11.85
CA ILE A 268 -5.03 -7.75 10.84
C ILE A 268 -5.89 -7.80 9.58
N ASN A 269 -6.19 -8.99 9.06
CA ASN A 269 -7.07 -9.15 7.89
C ASN A 269 -8.43 -8.50 8.12
N GLN A 270 -9.09 -8.73 9.26
CA GLN A 270 -10.38 -8.14 9.62
C GLN A 270 -10.35 -6.60 9.67
N ILE A 271 -9.25 -6.02 10.14
CA ILE A 271 -9.06 -4.57 10.13
C ILE A 271 -8.95 -4.06 8.68
N ILE A 272 -8.17 -4.72 7.84
CA ILE A 272 -8.02 -4.37 6.43
C ILE A 272 -9.35 -4.53 5.66
N GLU A 273 -10.11 -5.57 5.92
CA GLU A 273 -11.46 -5.77 5.33
C GLU A 273 -12.37 -4.57 5.61
N LYS A 274 -12.39 -4.09 6.85
CA LYS A 274 -13.18 -2.88 7.22
C LYS A 274 -12.74 -1.64 6.44
N MET A 275 -11.42 -1.46 6.25
CA MET A 275 -10.89 -0.36 5.45
C MET A 275 -11.35 -0.46 3.99
N ILE A 276 -11.31 -1.66 3.41
CA ILE A 276 -11.72 -1.91 2.02
C ILE A 276 -13.22 -1.70 1.84
N ILE A 277 -14.05 -2.21 2.76
CA ILE A 277 -15.51 -2.04 2.71
C ILE A 277 -15.91 -0.57 2.77
N LYS A 278 -15.19 0.25 3.54
CA LYS A 278 -15.45 1.68 3.65
C LYS A 278 -15.23 2.42 2.31
N ASN A 279 -14.21 2.02 1.54
CA ASN A 279 -13.87 2.64 0.24
C ASN A 279 -13.54 1.60 -0.84
N PRO A 280 -14.50 0.78 -1.26
CA PRO A 280 -14.25 -0.34 -2.17
C PRO A 280 -13.78 0.10 -3.56
N THR A 281 -14.10 1.30 -4.00
CA THR A 281 -13.66 1.87 -5.28
C THR A 281 -12.17 2.21 -5.33
N GLN A 282 -11.48 2.23 -4.18
CA GLN A 282 -10.07 2.62 -4.09
C GLN A 282 -9.12 1.45 -3.89
N TRP A 283 -9.63 0.23 -3.64
CA TRP A 283 -8.79 -0.95 -3.43
C TRP A 283 -8.46 -1.68 -4.73
N LEU A 284 -7.33 -2.42 -4.72
CA LEU A 284 -6.78 -3.13 -5.89
C LEU A 284 -7.45 -4.49 -6.11
N TRP A 285 -8.74 -4.52 -6.49
CA TRP A 285 -9.49 -5.75 -6.78
C TRP A 285 -8.91 -6.60 -7.91
N SER A 286 -8.07 -6.04 -8.77
CA SER A 286 -7.45 -6.76 -9.89
C SER A 286 -6.28 -7.67 -9.48
N HIS A 287 -5.83 -7.63 -8.22
CA HIS A 287 -4.83 -8.54 -7.69
C HIS A 287 -5.46 -9.91 -7.40
N ASN A 288 -4.84 -11.02 -7.85
CA ASN A 288 -5.35 -12.37 -7.62
C ASN A 288 -5.10 -12.81 -6.16
N ARG A 289 -5.86 -12.23 -5.22
CA ARG A 289 -5.69 -12.41 -3.76
C ARG A 289 -6.00 -13.84 -3.32
N TRP A 290 -7.04 -14.45 -3.90
CA TRP A 290 -7.53 -15.79 -3.58
C TRP A 290 -7.15 -16.85 -4.64
N LYS A 291 -5.97 -16.67 -5.27
CA LYS A 291 -5.45 -17.68 -6.19
C LYS A 291 -5.32 -19.02 -5.47
N LYS A 292 -6.03 -20.02 -5.95
CA LYS A 292 -5.89 -21.42 -5.55
C LYS A 292 -4.51 -21.98 -5.90
#